data_ad6b2892e3b3d1fbd1a56a0668105ca2
#
_entry.id   ad6b2892e3b3d1fbd1a56a0668105ca2
#
_cell.length_a   1.000
_cell.length_b   1.000
_cell.length_c   1.000
_cell.angle_alpha   90.00
_cell.angle_beta   90.00
_cell.angle_gamma   90.00
#
_symmetry.space_group_name_H-M   'P 1'
#
loop_
_entity.id
_entity.type
_entity.pdbx_description
1 polymer ?
#
loop_
_entity_poly.entity_id
_entity_poly.type
_entity_poly.pdbx_seq_one_letter_code
_entity_poly.pdbx_strand_id
1 'polypeptide(L)'
;WMPMYFSEGSIGGDIERISEKKIRAFYENAAALPKEEALAIALAASEEEPAGSNGIAISGSHTKSGDAMLLINPHTSFFFRGEVHVNSEEGLAAYGAVTWGQFFVYQGFNEKTAWMHTSTYTDVMDEYLETITQNEAGLFYLYGEEQREVSVSEVRLKFKDSLGIIQEKSFPKYRTHHGPITHMEAGQWVASAMMWDPVTALKQSFIRTKQNNYKGFKAMMDLRTNSSNNTVYADAEGNIAYFHGNFVPKRDIAFDFSQPVDGSNPATDWQGLHTVEENILLLNPENGWLQNCNSTPYTAALQYSPKPEDYPVYMSKGQENFRGVHAISLLSEINKIDLDGLITLAHDPFLPAFEALIPGLVKAF
;
A
#
# COMPACT_ATOMS: atom_id res chain seq x y z
N TRP A 1 -12.49 13.95 2.98
CA TRP A 1 -12.21 12.65 2.34
C TRP A 1 -10.72 12.30 2.38
N MET A 2 -9.81 13.23 2.05
CA MET A 2 -8.36 12.95 2.04
C MET A 2 -7.81 12.35 3.33
N PRO A 3 -8.11 12.88 4.54
CA PRO A 3 -7.64 12.24 5.77
C PRO A 3 -8.09 10.78 5.93
N MET A 4 -9.32 10.47 5.52
CA MET A 4 -9.83 9.09 5.55
C MET A 4 -9.13 8.19 4.55
N TYR A 5 -8.83 8.71 3.36
CA TYR A 5 -8.09 8.01 2.34
C TYR A 5 -6.66 7.69 2.78
N PHE A 6 -5.95 8.66 3.35
CA PHE A 6 -4.60 8.44 3.89
C PHE A 6 -4.61 7.47 5.08
N SER A 7 -5.63 7.53 5.93
CA SER A 7 -5.76 6.62 7.07
C SER A 7 -6.08 5.18 6.66
N GLU A 8 -6.61 4.98 5.46
CA GLU A 8 -6.90 3.65 4.90
C GLU A 8 -5.63 2.96 4.38
N GLY A 9 -4.53 3.70 4.22
CA GLY A 9 -3.26 3.14 3.77
C GLY A 9 -3.23 2.73 2.30
N SER A 10 -4.15 3.27 1.50
CA SER A 10 -4.24 2.96 0.06
C SER A 10 -3.20 3.71 -0.79
N ILE A 11 -2.35 4.52 -0.17
CA ILE A 11 -1.21 5.14 -0.81
C ILE A 11 0.01 4.26 -0.57
N GLY A 12 0.68 3.86 -1.62
CA GLY A 12 1.81 2.94 -1.57
C GLY A 12 2.98 3.41 -0.69
N GLY A 13 3.86 2.51 -0.35
CA GLY A 13 5.10 2.81 0.38
C GLY A 13 5.96 3.87 -0.32
N ASP A 14 5.79 4.03 -1.64
CA ASP A 14 6.48 5.06 -2.43
C ASP A 14 6.13 6.50 -2.04
N ILE A 15 5.08 6.73 -1.25
CA ILE A 15 4.76 8.07 -0.74
C ILE A 15 5.93 8.70 0.05
N GLU A 16 6.85 7.91 0.55
CA GLU A 16 8.09 8.36 1.19
C GLU A 16 8.95 9.24 0.27
N ARG A 17 8.78 9.13 -1.05
CA ARG A 17 9.39 10.05 -2.02
C ARG A 17 8.85 11.47 -1.87
N ILE A 18 7.61 11.65 -1.40
CA ILE A 18 7.01 12.96 -1.14
C ILE A 18 7.49 13.50 0.21
N SER A 19 8.45 14.40 0.18
CA SER A 19 8.98 15.05 1.36
C SER A 19 8.24 16.34 1.69
N GLU A 20 7.62 16.43 2.88
CA GLU A 20 7.02 17.67 3.37
C GLU A 20 8.01 18.84 3.33
N LYS A 21 9.27 18.59 3.69
CA LYS A 21 10.35 19.59 3.63
C LYS A 21 10.58 20.09 2.20
N LYS A 22 10.58 19.20 1.20
CA LYS A 22 10.74 19.57 -0.21
C LYS A 22 9.53 20.36 -0.71
N ILE A 23 8.30 19.95 -0.33
CA ILE A 23 7.06 20.68 -0.65
C ILE A 23 7.11 22.08 -0.07
N ARG A 24 7.43 22.23 1.20
CA ARG A 24 7.56 23.55 1.86
C ARG A 24 8.60 24.41 1.19
N ALA A 25 9.78 23.87 0.88
CA ALA A 25 10.83 24.58 0.16
C ALA A 25 10.38 25.12 -1.19
N PHE A 26 9.56 24.39 -1.90
CA PHE A 26 9.01 24.79 -3.20
C PHE A 26 7.93 25.90 -3.07
N TYR A 27 6.94 25.70 -2.17
CA TYR A 27 5.76 26.57 -2.10
C TYR A 27 5.91 27.77 -1.16
N GLU A 28 6.80 27.75 -0.18
CA GLU A 28 6.95 28.80 0.82
C GLU A 28 8.21 29.64 0.65
N ASN A 29 9.09 29.34 -0.32
CA ASN A 29 10.44 29.93 -0.41
C ASN A 29 11.15 29.87 0.95
N ALA A 30 11.17 28.71 1.52
CA ALA A 30 11.52 28.28 2.85
C ALA A 30 12.20 29.34 3.73
N ALA A 31 11.43 30.11 4.44
CA ALA A 31 11.87 30.56 5.76
C ALA A 31 11.98 29.28 6.60
N ALA A 32 13.19 28.90 6.96
CA ALA A 32 13.47 27.69 7.72
C ALA A 32 12.55 27.63 8.95
N LEU A 33 11.90 26.48 9.16
CA LEU A 33 11.27 26.20 10.45
C LEU A 33 12.29 26.48 11.56
N PRO A 34 11.88 27.06 12.68
CA PRO A 34 12.75 27.22 13.85
C PRO A 34 13.40 25.86 14.15
N LYS A 35 14.69 25.84 14.46
CA LYS A 35 15.44 24.60 14.71
C LYS A 35 14.79 23.68 15.76
N GLU A 36 14.05 24.27 16.70
CA GLU A 36 13.34 23.56 17.77
C GLU A 36 12.11 22.78 17.24
N GLU A 37 11.34 23.34 16.30
CA GLU A 37 10.21 22.62 15.68
C GLU A 37 10.70 21.52 14.73
N ALA A 38 11.78 21.76 13.98
CA ALA A 38 12.39 20.75 13.13
C ALA A 38 12.96 19.58 13.95
N LEU A 39 13.51 19.85 15.15
CA LEU A 39 13.99 18.82 16.06
C LEU A 39 12.84 18.03 16.69
N ALA A 40 11.74 18.68 17.08
CA ALA A 40 10.55 18.03 17.63
C ALA A 40 9.87 17.12 16.60
N ILE A 41 9.77 17.56 15.35
CA ILE A 41 9.25 16.76 14.24
C ILE A 41 10.19 15.58 13.93
N ALA A 42 11.51 15.80 13.94
CA ALA A 42 12.49 14.74 13.72
C ALA A 42 12.50 13.71 14.87
N LEU A 43 12.32 14.15 16.12
CA LEU A 43 12.22 13.25 17.28
C LEU A 43 10.89 12.47 17.28
N ALA A 44 9.79 13.09 16.90
CA ALA A 44 8.50 12.42 16.74
C ALA A 44 8.51 11.40 15.58
N ALA A 45 9.26 11.68 14.51
CA ALA A 45 9.45 10.75 13.40
C ALA A 45 10.47 9.63 13.70
N SER A 46 11.26 9.74 14.78
CA SER A 46 12.25 8.73 15.16
C SER A 46 11.71 7.60 16.03
N GLU A 47 10.50 7.71 16.54
CA GLU A 47 9.79 6.58 17.15
C GLU A 47 9.15 5.75 16.02
N GLU A 48 9.97 4.97 15.33
CA GLU A 48 9.48 3.98 14.37
C GLU A 48 8.62 2.96 15.11
N GLU A 49 7.31 3.08 14.96
CA GLU A 49 6.40 2.05 15.41
C GLU A 49 6.65 0.77 14.60
N PRO A 50 6.49 -0.42 15.22
CA PRO A 50 6.64 -1.67 14.49
C PRO A 50 5.74 -1.69 13.27
N ALA A 51 6.34 -1.66 12.08
CA ALA A 51 5.63 -1.75 10.82
C ALA A 51 5.74 -3.18 10.25
N GLY A 52 4.62 -3.73 9.83
CA GLY A 52 4.58 -5.02 9.19
C GLY A 52 3.23 -5.70 9.36
N SER A 53 3.14 -6.94 8.90
CA SER A 53 1.92 -7.74 9.02
C SER A 53 2.19 -9.18 8.67
N ASN A 54 1.40 -10.12 9.21
CA ASN A 54 1.41 -11.51 8.80
C ASN A 54 0.00 -11.91 8.39
N GLY A 55 -0.16 -12.31 7.14
CA GLY A 55 -1.40 -12.87 6.59
C GLY A 55 -1.17 -14.30 6.15
N ILE A 56 -1.97 -15.25 6.64
CA ILE A 56 -1.88 -16.67 6.29
C ILE A 56 -3.28 -17.18 5.98
N ALA A 57 -3.47 -17.79 4.80
CA ALA A 57 -4.70 -18.47 4.45
C ALA A 57 -4.43 -19.98 4.26
N ILE A 58 -5.27 -20.80 4.86
CA ILE A 58 -5.18 -22.27 4.84
C ILE A 58 -6.50 -22.83 4.32
N SER A 59 -6.44 -23.65 3.29
CA SER A 59 -7.64 -24.28 2.72
C SER A 59 -8.18 -25.39 3.63
N GLY A 60 -9.45 -25.77 3.43
CA GLY A 60 -10.09 -26.84 4.16
C GLY A 60 -9.42 -28.21 4.04
N SER A 61 -8.54 -28.40 3.02
CA SER A 61 -7.74 -29.63 2.89
C SER A 61 -6.76 -29.84 4.06
N HIS A 62 -6.33 -28.77 4.72
CA HIS A 62 -5.39 -28.79 5.85
C HIS A 62 -6.05 -28.44 7.19
N THR A 63 -7.38 -28.31 7.26
CA THR A 63 -8.10 -28.01 8.50
C THR A 63 -8.91 -29.21 8.99
N LYS A 64 -9.14 -29.33 10.29
CA LYS A 64 -9.97 -30.39 10.90
C LYS A 64 -11.45 -30.22 10.58
N SER A 65 -11.93 -28.97 10.45
CA SER A 65 -13.32 -28.65 10.11
C SER A 65 -13.65 -28.88 8.63
N GLY A 66 -12.66 -28.81 7.77
CA GLY A 66 -12.85 -28.78 6.31
C GLY A 66 -13.11 -27.37 5.75
N ASP A 67 -13.20 -26.35 6.61
CA ASP A 67 -13.38 -24.95 6.22
C ASP A 67 -12.03 -24.26 6.05
N ALA A 68 -11.98 -23.21 5.22
CA ALA A 68 -10.79 -22.37 5.12
C ALA A 68 -10.57 -21.56 6.40
N MET A 69 -9.32 -21.27 6.73
CA MET A 69 -8.91 -20.42 7.85
C MET A 69 -8.07 -19.25 7.36
N LEU A 70 -8.22 -18.09 8.02
CA LEU A 70 -7.40 -16.91 7.76
C LEU A 70 -6.81 -16.35 9.06
N LEU A 71 -5.50 -16.21 9.11
CA LEU A 71 -4.81 -15.43 10.14
C LEU A 71 -4.74 -13.97 9.72
N ILE A 72 -5.25 -13.08 10.57
CA ILE A 72 -5.23 -11.63 10.41
C ILE A 72 -4.36 -11.06 11.52
N ASN A 73 -3.10 -10.75 11.22
CA ASN A 73 -2.14 -10.27 12.20
C ASN A 73 -1.42 -9.00 11.73
N PRO A 74 -2.09 -7.83 11.79
CA PRO A 74 -1.49 -6.55 11.44
C PRO A 74 -0.54 -6.07 12.54
N HIS A 75 0.65 -5.60 12.15
CA HIS A 75 1.56 -4.87 13.02
C HIS A 75 1.45 -3.40 12.68
N THR A 76 0.62 -2.68 13.40
CA THR A 76 0.30 -1.27 13.15
C THR A 76 0.41 -0.47 14.42
N SER A 77 0.40 0.87 14.30
CA SER A 77 0.34 1.79 15.43
C SER A 77 -0.73 1.38 16.44
N PHE A 78 -0.38 1.47 17.71
CA PHE A 78 -1.34 1.32 18.80
C PHE A 78 -2.40 2.44 18.80
N PHE A 79 -2.03 3.61 18.33
CA PHE A 79 -2.89 4.79 18.31
C PHE A 79 -3.78 4.84 17.05
N PHE A 80 -4.96 5.45 17.18
CA PHE A 80 -5.92 5.64 16.09
C PHE A 80 -6.45 4.34 15.45
N ARG A 81 -6.28 3.22 16.12
CA ARG A 81 -6.78 1.90 15.71
C ARG A 81 -7.79 1.38 16.72
N GLY A 82 -8.67 0.53 16.26
CA GLY A 82 -9.66 -0.13 17.10
C GLY A 82 -10.27 -1.31 16.36
N GLU A 83 -11.08 -2.09 17.07
CA GLU A 83 -11.88 -3.16 16.51
C GLU A 83 -13.35 -2.84 16.67
N VAL A 84 -14.15 -3.22 15.68
CA VAL A 84 -15.60 -3.03 15.69
C VAL A 84 -16.32 -4.26 15.18
N HIS A 85 -17.50 -4.50 15.72
CA HIS A 85 -18.49 -5.39 15.14
C HIS A 85 -19.69 -4.55 14.70
N VAL A 86 -19.95 -4.55 13.40
CA VAL A 86 -21.00 -3.72 12.79
C VAL A 86 -22.04 -4.60 12.17
N ASN A 87 -23.31 -4.38 12.54
CA ASN A 87 -24.47 -5.03 11.94
C ASN A 87 -25.46 -3.99 11.43
N SER A 88 -26.10 -4.27 10.30
CA SER A 88 -27.15 -3.47 9.72
C SER A 88 -28.15 -4.35 8.98
N GLU A 89 -29.43 -4.02 9.07
CA GLU A 89 -30.49 -4.69 8.30
C GLU A 89 -30.32 -4.53 6.78
N GLU A 90 -29.46 -3.61 6.35
CA GLU A 90 -29.06 -3.38 4.94
C GLU A 90 -27.94 -4.36 4.46
N GLY A 91 -27.75 -5.48 5.17
CA GLY A 91 -26.85 -6.57 4.77
C GLY A 91 -25.37 -6.32 5.07
N LEU A 92 -25.05 -5.45 6.03
CA LEU A 92 -23.71 -5.33 6.58
C LEU A 92 -23.64 -6.12 7.89
N ALA A 93 -22.77 -7.13 7.95
CA ALA A 93 -22.42 -7.85 9.17
C ALA A 93 -20.92 -8.13 9.11
N ALA A 94 -20.10 -7.29 9.73
CA ALA A 94 -18.66 -7.40 9.65
C ALA A 94 -17.98 -7.12 10.99
N TYR A 95 -16.91 -7.86 11.27
CA TYR A 95 -16.01 -7.65 12.41
C TYR A 95 -14.59 -7.44 11.92
N GLY A 96 -13.87 -6.55 12.56
CA GLY A 96 -12.43 -6.38 12.33
C GLY A 96 -11.91 -5.02 12.71
N ALA A 97 -10.68 -4.77 12.24
CA ALA A 97 -9.94 -3.57 12.54
C ALA A 97 -10.41 -2.36 11.73
N VAL A 98 -10.41 -1.21 12.39
CA VAL A 98 -10.70 0.10 11.80
C VAL A 98 -9.64 1.12 12.18
N THR A 99 -9.44 2.12 11.35
CA THR A 99 -8.75 3.35 11.74
C THR A 99 -9.80 4.38 12.16
N TRP A 100 -9.54 5.17 13.17
CA TRP A 100 -10.47 6.20 13.64
C TRP A 100 -10.87 7.14 12.50
N GLY A 101 -12.16 7.31 12.34
CA GLY A 101 -12.77 8.10 11.27
C GLY A 101 -13.12 7.31 10.01
N GLN A 102 -12.71 6.05 9.88
CA GLN A 102 -13.20 5.17 8.82
C GLN A 102 -14.63 4.69 9.11
N PHE A 103 -15.41 4.52 8.04
CA PHE A 103 -16.78 4.02 8.10
C PHE A 103 -16.92 2.57 7.56
N PHE A 104 -15.82 1.85 7.49
CA PHE A 104 -15.74 0.46 7.00
C PHE A 104 -14.71 -0.33 7.81
N VAL A 105 -14.87 -1.63 7.86
CA VAL A 105 -13.86 -2.55 8.40
C VAL A 105 -12.72 -2.65 7.40
N TYR A 106 -11.53 -2.21 7.81
CA TYR A 106 -10.34 -2.18 6.97
C TYR A 106 -9.82 -3.58 6.66
N GLN A 107 -9.65 -4.41 7.67
CA GLN A 107 -9.33 -5.83 7.57
C GLN A 107 -10.10 -6.60 8.64
N GLY A 108 -10.60 -7.76 8.27
CA GLY A 108 -11.50 -8.51 9.10
C GLY A 108 -12.28 -9.55 8.32
N PHE A 109 -13.51 -9.79 8.74
CA PHE A 109 -14.36 -10.80 8.11
C PHE A 109 -15.84 -10.43 8.25
N ASN A 110 -16.64 -11.02 7.39
CA ASN A 110 -18.09 -11.11 7.49
C ASN A 110 -18.50 -12.59 7.53
N GLU A 111 -19.78 -12.89 7.40
CA GLU A 111 -20.28 -14.27 7.45
C GLU A 111 -19.74 -15.19 6.35
N LYS A 112 -19.22 -14.65 5.25
CA LYS A 112 -18.85 -15.39 4.04
C LYS A 112 -17.42 -15.20 3.59
N THR A 113 -16.82 -14.06 3.87
CA THR A 113 -15.48 -13.72 3.39
C THR A 113 -14.62 -13.12 4.49
N ALA A 114 -13.33 -13.38 4.43
CA ALA A 114 -12.33 -12.79 5.30
C ALA A 114 -11.18 -12.21 4.48
N TRP A 115 -10.62 -11.09 4.92
CA TRP A 115 -9.53 -10.40 4.22
C TRP A 115 -8.54 -9.77 5.20
N MET A 116 -7.27 -9.87 4.84
CA MET A 116 -6.13 -9.33 5.58
C MET A 116 -5.26 -8.52 4.63
N HIS A 117 -4.78 -7.38 5.07
CA HIS A 117 -3.85 -6.56 4.30
C HIS A 117 -2.43 -6.66 4.86
N THR A 118 -1.47 -6.85 3.96
CA THR A 118 -0.05 -6.70 4.25
C THR A 118 0.52 -5.60 3.38
N SER A 119 1.56 -4.89 3.82
CA SER A 119 2.21 -3.89 2.98
C SER A 119 2.85 -4.54 1.76
N THR A 120 2.68 -3.90 0.59
CA THR A 120 3.29 -4.31 -0.67
C THR A 120 4.55 -3.50 -0.96
N TYR A 121 5.44 -4.07 -1.78
CA TYR A 121 6.60 -3.38 -2.37
C TYR A 121 6.39 -3.14 -3.88
N THR A 122 5.13 -3.02 -4.29
CA THR A 122 4.79 -2.63 -5.67
C THR A 122 5.16 -1.18 -5.90
N ASP A 123 5.78 -0.89 -7.01
CA ASP A 123 6.08 0.47 -7.45
C ASP A 123 4.79 1.10 -8.03
N VAL A 124 4.21 2.06 -7.32
CA VAL A 124 2.87 2.60 -7.63
C VAL A 124 2.84 4.10 -7.81
N MET A 125 4.01 4.75 -7.68
CA MET A 125 4.13 6.20 -7.76
C MET A 125 5.37 6.56 -8.59
N ASP A 126 5.21 7.51 -9.51
CA ASP A 126 6.30 8.01 -10.34
C ASP A 126 6.47 9.52 -10.24
N GLU A 127 7.69 9.96 -10.47
CA GLU A 127 8.08 11.35 -10.52
C GLU A 127 8.50 11.74 -11.93
N TYR A 128 8.04 12.92 -12.37
CA TYR A 128 8.27 13.46 -13.71
C TYR A 128 8.98 14.79 -13.62
N LEU A 129 10.12 14.90 -14.30
CA LEU A 129 10.86 16.16 -14.46
C LEU A 129 10.17 17.00 -15.54
N GLU A 130 9.54 18.08 -15.13
CA GLU A 130 8.78 18.96 -16.01
C GLU A 130 9.63 20.12 -16.52
N THR A 131 9.67 20.30 -17.80
CA THR A 131 10.31 21.46 -18.45
C THR A 131 9.33 22.62 -18.50
N ILE A 132 9.43 23.54 -17.53
CA ILE A 132 8.52 24.67 -17.37
C ILE A 132 9.02 25.88 -18.13
N THR A 133 8.09 26.59 -18.79
CA THR A 133 8.29 27.90 -19.41
C THR A 133 7.25 28.88 -18.90
N GLN A 134 7.61 30.14 -18.79
CA GLN A 134 6.72 31.24 -18.40
C GLN A 134 6.75 32.34 -19.45
N ASN A 135 5.57 32.84 -19.82
CA ASN A 135 5.40 33.98 -20.69
C ASN A 135 4.25 34.87 -20.18
N GLU A 136 3.86 35.90 -20.94
CA GLU A 136 2.77 36.82 -20.58
C GLU A 136 1.40 36.11 -20.45
N ALA A 137 1.21 34.97 -21.13
CA ALA A 137 -0.04 34.21 -21.10
C ALA A 137 -0.12 33.25 -19.87
N GLY A 138 1.01 32.94 -19.21
CA GLY A 138 1.02 32.09 -18.02
C GLY A 138 2.21 31.13 -17.94
N LEU A 139 1.99 30.03 -17.20
CA LEU A 139 2.94 28.94 -17.01
C LEU A 139 2.58 27.77 -17.93
N PHE A 140 3.57 27.25 -18.62
CA PHE A 140 3.43 26.14 -19.55
C PHE A 140 4.49 25.08 -19.26
N TYR A 141 4.22 23.83 -19.64
CA TYR A 141 5.19 22.74 -19.64
C TYR A 141 5.29 22.10 -21.03
N LEU A 142 6.50 21.63 -21.36
CA LEU A 142 6.74 20.96 -22.63
C LEU A 142 6.22 19.51 -22.56
N TYR A 143 5.55 19.05 -23.64
CA TYR A 143 5.12 17.67 -23.80
C TYR A 143 5.22 17.28 -25.29
N GLY A 144 6.22 16.46 -25.64
CA GLY A 144 6.59 16.25 -27.03
C GLY A 144 7.03 17.56 -27.68
N GLU A 145 6.32 17.96 -28.73
CA GLU A 145 6.51 19.24 -29.42
C GLU A 145 5.51 20.32 -28.98
N GLU A 146 4.60 20.00 -28.04
CA GLU A 146 3.54 20.88 -27.59
C GLU A 146 3.90 21.61 -26.28
N GLN A 147 3.42 22.82 -26.15
CA GLN A 147 3.36 23.52 -24.87
C GLN A 147 1.95 23.40 -24.28
N ARG A 148 1.84 22.80 -23.10
CA ARG A 148 0.59 22.63 -22.36
C ARG A 148 0.56 23.56 -21.15
N GLU A 149 -0.61 24.10 -20.86
CA GLU A 149 -0.79 25.02 -19.73
C GLU A 149 -0.68 24.25 -18.39
N VAL A 150 0.10 24.82 -17.45
CA VAL A 150 0.14 24.35 -16.06
C VAL A 150 -1.16 24.76 -15.38
N SER A 151 -1.90 23.80 -14.85
CA SER A 151 -3.09 24.11 -14.05
C SER A 151 -2.69 24.76 -12.73
N VAL A 152 -3.20 25.97 -12.51
CA VAL A 152 -2.96 26.73 -11.26
C VAL A 152 -4.27 26.86 -10.51
N SER A 153 -4.29 26.46 -9.24
CA SER A 153 -5.42 26.62 -8.34
C SER A 153 -4.93 27.07 -6.97
N GLU A 154 -5.84 27.55 -6.12
CA GLU A 154 -5.51 28.04 -4.79
C GLU A 154 -6.00 27.06 -3.72
N VAL A 155 -5.14 26.76 -2.74
CA VAL A 155 -5.50 26.05 -1.53
C VAL A 155 -5.52 27.05 -0.38
N ARG A 156 -6.67 27.17 0.31
CA ARG A 156 -6.85 28.06 1.47
C ARG A 156 -6.91 27.22 2.73
N LEU A 157 -5.99 27.50 3.65
CA LEU A 157 -5.91 26.81 4.94
C LEU A 157 -6.26 27.77 6.07
N LYS A 158 -7.23 27.38 6.90
CA LYS A 158 -7.57 28.09 8.13
C LYS A 158 -6.88 27.42 9.30
N PHE A 159 -6.21 28.21 10.13
CA PHE A 159 -5.55 27.73 11.32
C PHE A 159 -5.75 28.70 12.49
N LYS A 160 -5.62 28.23 13.71
CA LYS A 160 -5.57 29.09 14.90
C LYS A 160 -4.14 29.51 15.17
N ASP A 161 -3.93 30.80 15.36
CA ASP A 161 -2.64 31.32 15.82
C ASP A 161 -2.44 31.11 17.34
N SER A 162 -1.30 31.52 17.85
CA SER A 162 -0.96 31.42 19.29
C SER A 162 -1.93 32.13 20.24
N LEU A 163 -2.72 33.08 19.74
CA LEU A 163 -3.76 33.80 20.48
C LEU A 163 -5.15 33.16 20.33
N GLY A 164 -5.26 32.04 19.58
CA GLY A 164 -6.51 31.35 19.31
C GLY A 164 -7.37 32.01 18.23
N ILE A 165 -6.85 33.04 17.53
CA ILE A 165 -7.54 33.72 16.42
C ILE A 165 -7.42 32.92 15.16
N ILE A 166 -8.53 32.75 14.42
CA ILE A 166 -8.53 32.05 13.13
C ILE A 166 -7.85 32.95 12.08
N GLN A 167 -6.77 32.46 11.53
CA GLN A 167 -6.04 33.02 10.41
C GLN A 167 -6.34 32.20 9.14
N GLU A 168 -6.10 32.79 7.97
CA GLU A 168 -6.19 32.11 6.68
C GLU A 168 -4.89 32.34 5.91
N LYS A 169 -4.32 31.27 5.35
CA LYS A 169 -3.16 31.33 4.47
C LYS A 169 -3.50 30.62 3.16
N SER A 170 -3.20 31.28 2.05
CA SER A 170 -3.41 30.78 0.70
C SER A 170 -2.09 30.33 0.09
N PHE A 171 -2.15 29.22 -0.65
CA PHE A 171 -1.04 28.67 -1.40
C PHE A 171 -1.46 28.39 -2.85
N PRO A 172 -0.64 28.74 -3.84
CA PRO A 172 -0.86 28.23 -5.19
C PRO A 172 -0.65 26.72 -5.20
N LYS A 173 -1.42 26.00 -6.01
CA LYS A 173 -1.21 24.57 -6.30
C LYS A 173 -1.01 24.46 -7.80
N TYR A 174 0.15 23.98 -8.19
CA TYR A 174 0.52 23.73 -9.58
C TYR A 174 0.33 22.26 -9.91
N ARG A 175 -0.15 21.99 -11.14
CA ARG A 175 -0.38 20.63 -11.61
C ARG A 175 -0.15 20.54 -13.11
N THR A 176 0.52 19.49 -13.55
CA THR A 176 0.57 19.03 -14.93
C THR A 176 -0.39 17.85 -15.13
N HIS A 177 -0.43 17.25 -16.29
CA HIS A 177 -1.22 16.03 -16.51
C HIS A 177 -0.66 14.82 -15.72
N HIS A 178 0.64 14.79 -15.45
CA HIS A 178 1.23 13.73 -14.62
C HIS A 178 0.78 13.81 -13.16
N GLY A 179 0.61 15.01 -12.61
CA GLY A 179 0.21 15.15 -11.22
C GLY A 179 0.48 16.53 -10.62
N PRO A 180 0.30 16.70 -9.30
CA PRO A 180 0.70 17.92 -8.62
C PRO A 180 2.22 18.08 -8.63
N ILE A 181 2.68 19.34 -8.70
CA ILE A 181 4.08 19.67 -8.49
C ILE A 181 4.38 19.55 -6.98
N THR A 182 5.32 18.70 -6.62
CA THR A 182 5.67 18.43 -5.23
C THR A 182 6.96 19.09 -4.80
N HIS A 183 7.92 19.27 -5.69
CA HIS A 183 9.19 19.92 -5.38
C HIS A 183 9.94 20.33 -6.65
N MET A 184 11.19 20.75 -6.47
CA MET A 184 12.14 21.03 -7.54
C MET A 184 13.38 20.17 -7.38
N GLU A 185 13.87 19.59 -8.47
CA GLU A 185 15.11 18.84 -8.51
C GLU A 185 15.97 19.33 -9.68
N ALA A 186 17.26 19.58 -9.42
CA ALA A 186 18.22 20.07 -10.43
C ALA A 186 17.71 21.28 -11.27
N GLY A 187 16.83 22.13 -10.71
CA GLY A 187 16.26 23.28 -11.39
C GLY A 187 15.01 22.99 -12.22
N GLN A 188 14.54 21.74 -12.27
CA GLN A 188 13.28 21.35 -12.90
C GLN A 188 12.18 21.12 -11.88
N TRP A 189 10.94 21.36 -12.28
CA TRP A 189 9.78 21.03 -11.44
C TRP A 189 9.52 19.53 -11.48
N VAL A 190 9.14 18.95 -10.35
CA VAL A 190 8.81 17.54 -10.23
C VAL A 190 7.31 17.37 -10.00
N ALA A 191 6.64 16.75 -10.95
CA ALA A 191 5.26 16.29 -10.80
C ALA A 191 5.25 14.86 -10.25
N SER A 192 4.34 14.57 -9.31
CA SER A 192 4.20 13.23 -8.73
C SER A 192 2.90 12.59 -9.20
N ALA A 193 3.02 11.46 -9.90
CA ALA A 193 1.90 10.64 -10.32
C ALA A 193 1.66 9.53 -9.30
N MET A 194 0.41 9.40 -8.84
CA MET A 194 -0.03 8.38 -7.89
C MET A 194 -1.51 8.13 -8.06
N MET A 195 -2.07 7.22 -7.28
CA MET A 195 -3.52 7.01 -7.24
C MET A 195 -4.23 8.24 -6.68
N TRP A 196 -5.09 8.88 -7.49
CA TRP A 196 -5.78 10.13 -7.18
C TRP A 196 -7.30 10.01 -7.19
N ASP A 197 -7.85 8.82 -7.01
CA ASP A 197 -9.30 8.61 -6.90
C ASP A 197 -9.71 8.16 -5.48
N PRO A 198 -9.67 9.08 -4.50
CA PRO A 198 -9.98 8.74 -3.10
C PRO A 198 -11.44 8.33 -2.90
N VAL A 199 -12.36 8.79 -3.73
CA VAL A 199 -13.78 8.42 -3.61
C VAL A 199 -13.98 6.97 -4.02
N THR A 200 -13.39 6.54 -5.14
CA THR A 200 -13.44 5.14 -5.58
C THR A 200 -12.68 4.24 -4.61
N ALA A 201 -11.56 4.71 -4.02
CA ALA A 201 -10.81 3.96 -3.01
C ALA A 201 -11.66 3.68 -1.75
N LEU A 202 -12.34 4.70 -1.23
CA LEU A 202 -13.26 4.54 -0.09
C LEU A 202 -14.46 3.64 -0.45
N LYS A 203 -14.98 3.76 -1.69
CA LYS A 203 -16.03 2.87 -2.20
C LYS A 203 -15.54 1.43 -2.25
N GLN A 204 -14.34 1.17 -2.79
CA GLN A 204 -13.75 -0.17 -2.84
C GLN A 204 -13.65 -0.77 -1.44
N SER A 205 -13.12 -0.01 -0.48
CA SER A 205 -12.95 -0.45 0.91
C SER A 205 -14.30 -0.73 1.59
N PHE A 206 -15.33 0.09 1.34
CA PHE A 206 -16.66 -0.14 1.90
C PHE A 206 -17.34 -1.37 1.29
N ILE A 207 -17.37 -1.52 -0.04
CA ILE A 207 -18.04 -2.66 -0.68
C ILE A 207 -17.31 -3.98 -0.44
N ARG A 208 -16.03 -3.97 -0.09
CA ARG A 208 -15.27 -5.13 0.38
C ARG A 208 -15.97 -5.82 1.54
N THR A 209 -16.47 -5.06 2.50
CA THR A 209 -17.15 -5.56 3.70
C THR A 209 -18.45 -6.32 3.42
N LYS A 210 -19.00 -6.17 2.22
CA LYS A 210 -20.26 -6.78 1.77
C LYS A 210 -20.10 -7.90 0.75
N GLN A 211 -18.86 -8.28 0.42
CA GLN A 211 -18.63 -9.38 -0.52
C GLN A 211 -19.00 -10.73 0.12
N ASN A 212 -19.53 -11.64 -0.69
CA ASN A 212 -20.06 -12.92 -0.22
C ASN A 212 -19.30 -14.15 -0.75
N ASN A 213 -18.41 -13.94 -1.73
CA ASN A 213 -17.63 -15.00 -2.36
C ASN A 213 -16.45 -14.42 -3.14
N TYR A 214 -15.57 -15.29 -3.62
CA TYR A 214 -14.39 -14.91 -4.41
C TYR A 214 -14.74 -14.10 -5.67
N LYS A 215 -15.79 -14.50 -6.41
CA LYS A 215 -16.16 -13.80 -7.65
C LYS A 215 -16.53 -12.34 -7.40
N GLY A 216 -17.34 -12.07 -6.38
CA GLY A 216 -17.73 -10.72 -6.00
C GLY A 216 -16.54 -9.93 -5.43
N PHE A 217 -15.70 -10.58 -4.63
CA PHE A 217 -14.49 -9.96 -4.08
C PHE A 217 -13.51 -9.55 -5.20
N LYS A 218 -13.24 -10.44 -6.15
CA LYS A 218 -12.41 -10.12 -7.32
C LYS A 218 -12.98 -8.98 -8.16
N ALA A 219 -14.29 -8.99 -8.42
CA ALA A 219 -14.95 -7.90 -9.16
C ALA A 219 -14.84 -6.54 -8.41
N MET A 220 -14.84 -6.54 -7.08
CA MET A 220 -14.56 -5.34 -6.28
C MET A 220 -13.09 -4.91 -6.44
N MET A 221 -12.14 -5.84 -6.51
CA MET A 221 -10.73 -5.53 -6.76
C MET A 221 -10.52 -4.86 -8.12
N ASP A 222 -11.38 -5.10 -9.11
CA ASP A 222 -11.33 -4.45 -10.44
C ASP A 222 -11.56 -2.92 -10.40
N LEU A 223 -11.92 -2.34 -9.28
CA LEU A 223 -11.89 -0.88 -9.07
C LEU A 223 -10.46 -0.33 -9.07
N ARG A 224 -9.46 -1.15 -8.77
CA ARG A 224 -8.02 -0.86 -8.89
C ARG A 224 -7.57 0.42 -8.21
N THR A 225 -7.98 0.61 -6.96
CA THR A 225 -7.60 1.79 -6.16
C THR A 225 -6.76 1.46 -4.93
N ASN A 226 -6.46 0.17 -4.71
CA ASN A 226 -5.61 -0.26 -3.60
C ASN A 226 -4.14 -0.31 -4.07
N SER A 227 -3.37 0.69 -3.71
CA SER A 227 -1.99 0.87 -4.18
C SER A 227 -0.93 0.32 -3.21
N SER A 228 -1.21 0.27 -1.90
CA SER A 228 -0.17 -0.02 -0.89
C SER A 228 -0.26 -1.40 -0.26
N ASN A 229 -1.32 -2.16 -0.55
CA ASN A 229 -1.58 -3.38 0.18
C ASN A 229 -1.72 -4.61 -0.73
N ASN A 230 -1.10 -5.69 -0.30
CA ASN A 230 -1.52 -7.02 -0.69
C ASN A 230 -2.81 -7.37 0.05
N THR A 231 -3.58 -8.30 -0.48
CA THR A 231 -4.73 -8.86 0.22
C THR A 231 -4.64 -10.37 0.27
N VAL A 232 -4.60 -10.92 1.47
CA VAL A 232 -4.77 -12.35 1.74
C VAL A 232 -6.25 -12.59 2.04
N TYR A 233 -6.85 -13.55 1.37
CA TYR A 233 -8.30 -13.78 1.33
C TYR A 233 -8.63 -15.23 1.65
N ALA A 234 -9.79 -15.44 2.29
CA ALA A 234 -10.44 -16.74 2.41
C ALA A 234 -11.97 -16.58 2.37
N ASP A 235 -12.71 -17.62 1.95
CA ASP A 235 -14.17 -17.59 1.97
C ASP A 235 -14.81 -18.91 2.44
N ALA A 236 -16.12 -18.85 2.67
CA ALA A 236 -16.93 -19.97 3.11
C ALA A 236 -17.14 -21.04 1.99
N GLU A 237 -16.76 -20.76 0.76
CA GLU A 237 -16.76 -21.73 -0.33
C GLU A 237 -15.44 -22.54 -0.35
N GLY A 238 -14.50 -22.22 0.54
CA GLY A 238 -13.21 -22.88 0.69
C GLY A 238 -12.09 -22.30 -0.16
N ASN A 239 -12.34 -21.18 -0.86
CA ASN A 239 -11.29 -20.51 -1.62
C ASN A 239 -10.34 -19.77 -0.70
N ILE A 240 -9.05 -19.83 -1.05
CA ILE A 240 -8.00 -18.98 -0.52
C ILE A 240 -7.30 -18.24 -1.65
N ALA A 241 -6.99 -16.95 -1.46
CA ALA A 241 -6.36 -16.17 -2.51
C ALA A 241 -5.37 -15.13 -1.97
N TYR A 242 -4.39 -14.79 -2.80
CA TYR A 242 -3.50 -13.66 -2.62
C TYR A 242 -3.64 -12.71 -3.79
N PHE A 243 -3.96 -11.45 -3.52
CA PHE A 243 -3.96 -10.36 -4.48
C PHE A 243 -2.80 -9.42 -4.14
N HIS A 244 -1.88 -9.27 -5.07
CA HIS A 244 -0.78 -8.32 -4.93
C HIS A 244 -1.25 -6.96 -5.38
N GLY A 245 -1.38 -6.00 -4.56
CA GLY A 245 -1.86 -4.66 -4.88
C GLY A 245 -2.81 -4.61 -6.09
N ASN A 246 -3.53 -3.59 -6.34
CA ASN A 246 -4.35 -3.58 -7.55
C ASN A 246 -4.34 -2.24 -8.33
N PHE A 247 -3.68 -1.24 -7.78
CA PHE A 247 -3.31 -0.06 -8.54
C PHE A 247 -1.85 -0.20 -8.96
N VAL A 248 -1.61 -0.70 -10.15
CA VAL A 248 -0.26 -0.86 -10.69
C VAL A 248 -0.22 -0.24 -12.09
N PRO A 249 0.48 0.88 -12.28
CA PRO A 249 0.61 1.52 -13.58
C PRO A 249 1.39 0.64 -14.57
N LYS A 250 0.93 0.61 -15.82
CA LYS A 250 1.68 0.03 -16.94
C LYS A 250 2.71 1.02 -17.42
N ARG A 251 3.98 0.61 -17.39
CA ARG A 251 5.13 1.43 -17.77
C ARG A 251 5.91 0.80 -18.92
N ASP A 252 6.52 1.63 -19.74
CA ASP A 252 7.53 1.16 -20.69
C ASP A 252 8.81 0.82 -19.93
N ILE A 253 9.21 -0.44 -19.97
CA ILE A 253 10.43 -0.97 -19.29
C ILE A 253 11.74 -0.43 -19.84
N ALA A 254 11.71 0.33 -20.95
CA ALA A 254 12.88 1.03 -21.46
C ALA A 254 13.33 2.19 -20.57
N PHE A 255 12.46 2.66 -19.66
CA PHE A 255 12.73 3.74 -18.72
C PHE A 255 12.86 3.22 -17.28
N ASP A 256 13.75 3.86 -16.52
CA ASP A 256 13.93 3.54 -15.09
C ASP A 256 13.06 4.45 -14.22
N PHE A 257 11.87 3.99 -13.90
CA PHE A 257 10.93 4.70 -13.02
C PHE A 257 11.29 4.66 -11.52
N SER A 258 12.40 4.03 -11.15
CA SER A 258 12.94 4.17 -9.80
C SER A 258 13.52 5.56 -9.54
N GLN A 259 13.71 6.35 -10.59
CA GLN A 259 14.18 7.73 -10.60
C GLN A 259 13.14 8.61 -11.30
N PRO A 260 13.17 9.94 -11.09
CA PRO A 260 12.34 10.85 -11.86
C PRO A 260 12.64 10.71 -13.37
N VAL A 261 11.60 10.55 -14.18
CA VAL A 261 11.68 10.44 -15.65
C VAL A 261 11.40 11.77 -16.35
N ASP A 262 11.78 11.89 -17.61
CA ASP A 262 11.56 13.11 -18.42
C ASP A 262 10.07 13.27 -18.74
N GLY A 263 9.39 14.20 -18.08
CA GLY A 263 7.96 14.51 -18.27
C GLY A 263 7.65 15.16 -19.61
N SER A 264 8.66 15.64 -20.37
CA SER A 264 8.46 16.14 -21.72
C SER A 264 8.35 15.03 -22.78
N ASN A 265 8.75 13.81 -22.44
CA ASN A 265 8.72 12.66 -23.35
C ASN A 265 7.41 11.87 -23.21
N PRO A 266 6.52 11.86 -24.22
CA PRO A 266 5.26 11.11 -24.14
C PRO A 266 5.41 9.59 -23.94
N ALA A 267 6.58 9.02 -24.24
CA ALA A 267 6.83 7.60 -24.04
C ALA A 267 6.98 7.21 -22.55
N THR A 268 7.19 8.19 -21.66
CA THR A 268 7.23 7.95 -20.20
C THR A 268 5.84 7.95 -19.55
N ASP A 269 4.77 8.28 -20.26
CA ASP A 269 3.42 8.24 -19.72
C ASP A 269 3.01 6.82 -19.32
N TRP A 270 2.18 6.75 -18.28
CA TRP A 270 1.52 5.50 -17.93
C TRP A 270 0.58 5.04 -19.05
N GLN A 271 0.72 3.80 -19.46
CA GLN A 271 -0.13 3.17 -20.47
C GLN A 271 -1.42 2.58 -19.88
N GLY A 272 -1.95 3.20 -18.84
CA GLY A 272 -3.08 2.72 -18.06
C GLY A 272 -2.65 1.91 -16.84
N LEU A 273 -3.56 1.08 -16.31
CA LEU A 273 -3.31 0.21 -15.15
C LEU A 273 -3.35 -1.25 -15.58
N HIS A 274 -2.57 -2.08 -14.94
CA HIS A 274 -2.71 -3.52 -15.02
C HIS A 274 -4.11 -3.95 -14.54
N THR A 275 -4.69 -4.94 -15.19
CA THR A 275 -5.92 -5.60 -14.69
C THR A 275 -5.57 -6.48 -13.49
N VAL A 276 -6.59 -6.94 -12.76
CA VAL A 276 -6.36 -7.85 -11.61
C VAL A 276 -5.70 -9.15 -12.06
N GLU A 277 -6.01 -9.61 -13.29
CA GLU A 277 -5.42 -10.80 -13.88
C GLU A 277 -3.97 -10.61 -14.36
N GLU A 278 -3.60 -9.40 -14.75
CA GLU A 278 -2.23 -9.05 -15.14
C GLU A 278 -1.33 -8.79 -13.92
N ASN A 279 -1.93 -8.52 -12.76
CA ASN A 279 -1.21 -8.44 -11.48
C ASN A 279 -0.89 -9.84 -10.95
N ILE A 280 -0.01 -9.90 -9.95
CA ILE A 280 0.23 -11.14 -9.23
C ILE A 280 -1.04 -11.55 -8.48
N LEU A 281 -1.65 -12.63 -8.93
CA LEU A 281 -2.85 -13.23 -8.35
C LEU A 281 -2.62 -14.72 -8.15
N LEU A 282 -2.77 -15.21 -6.93
CA LEU A 282 -2.69 -16.63 -6.60
C LEU A 282 -4.02 -17.07 -6.03
N LEU A 283 -4.63 -18.09 -6.65
CA LEU A 283 -5.90 -18.66 -6.22
C LEU A 283 -5.75 -20.17 -6.01
N ASN A 284 -6.13 -20.65 -4.83
CA ASN A 284 -6.20 -22.06 -4.47
C ASN A 284 -4.94 -22.85 -4.87
N PRO A 285 -3.73 -22.46 -4.40
CA PRO A 285 -2.52 -23.20 -4.74
C PRO A 285 -2.61 -24.65 -4.24
N GLU A 286 -2.00 -25.57 -4.98
CA GLU A 286 -2.12 -27.03 -4.73
C GLU A 286 -1.57 -27.47 -3.36
N ASN A 287 -0.60 -26.72 -2.79
CA ASN A 287 -0.12 -26.96 -1.43
C ASN A 287 -1.17 -26.65 -0.35
N GLY A 288 -2.31 -26.07 -0.71
CA GLY A 288 -3.43 -25.82 0.20
C GLY A 288 -3.22 -24.68 1.21
N TRP A 289 -2.19 -23.86 1.05
CA TRP A 289 -1.97 -22.67 1.86
C TRP A 289 -1.20 -21.59 1.09
N LEU A 290 -1.34 -20.36 1.55
CA LEU A 290 -0.52 -19.23 1.10
C LEU A 290 -0.27 -18.24 2.25
N GLN A 291 0.80 -17.49 2.14
CA GLN A 291 1.20 -16.50 3.15
C GLN A 291 1.74 -15.22 2.52
N ASN A 292 1.69 -14.15 3.28
CA ASN A 292 2.52 -12.97 3.09
C ASN A 292 2.86 -12.35 4.45
N CYS A 293 4.15 -12.18 4.70
CA CYS A 293 4.70 -11.54 5.90
C CYS A 293 5.47 -10.26 5.53
N ASN A 294 4.94 -9.45 4.60
CA ASN A 294 5.63 -8.34 3.96
C ASN A 294 6.92 -8.82 3.25
N SER A 295 6.89 -10.02 2.74
CA SER A 295 7.93 -10.66 1.94
C SER A 295 7.55 -10.63 0.46
N THR A 296 8.44 -11.11 -0.38
CA THR A 296 8.18 -11.26 -1.81
C THR A 296 6.94 -12.14 -2.07
N PRO A 297 6.11 -11.83 -3.07
CA PRO A 297 5.00 -12.70 -3.47
C PRO A 297 5.48 -14.01 -4.12
N TYR A 298 6.74 -14.06 -4.54
CA TYR A 298 7.33 -15.20 -5.26
C TYR A 298 7.67 -16.40 -4.35
N THR A 299 7.38 -16.29 -3.06
CA THR A 299 7.50 -17.37 -2.06
C THR A 299 6.19 -17.60 -1.29
N ALA A 300 5.09 -16.99 -1.74
CA ALA A 300 3.81 -17.03 -1.02
C ALA A 300 3.24 -18.44 -0.81
N ALA A 301 3.57 -19.42 -1.70
CA ALA A 301 3.06 -20.79 -1.67
C ALA A 301 4.11 -21.80 -2.17
N LEU A 302 5.37 -21.65 -1.78
CA LEU A 302 6.50 -22.49 -2.23
C LEU A 302 6.58 -22.60 -3.77
N GLN A 303 6.67 -23.82 -4.30
CA GLN A 303 6.75 -24.10 -5.75
C GLN A 303 5.50 -23.67 -6.53
N TYR A 304 4.39 -23.42 -5.86
CA TYR A 304 3.14 -22.95 -6.46
C TYR A 304 3.02 -21.41 -6.45
N SER A 305 4.07 -20.73 -5.97
CA SER A 305 4.14 -19.27 -6.01
C SER A 305 4.23 -18.75 -7.45
N PRO A 306 3.80 -17.51 -7.70
CA PRO A 306 4.09 -16.80 -8.94
C PRO A 306 5.60 -16.77 -9.22
N LYS A 307 5.99 -16.64 -10.49
CA LYS A 307 7.40 -16.60 -10.87
C LYS A 307 7.80 -15.17 -11.28
N PRO A 308 8.96 -14.66 -10.83
CA PRO A 308 9.39 -13.29 -11.15
C PRO A 308 9.47 -13.02 -12.66
N GLU A 309 9.86 -14.02 -13.45
CA GLU A 309 10.01 -13.92 -14.90
C GLU A 309 8.70 -13.71 -15.67
N ASP A 310 7.55 -13.97 -15.04
CA ASP A 310 6.23 -13.80 -15.65
C ASP A 310 5.71 -12.35 -15.52
N TYR A 311 6.42 -11.47 -14.80
CA TYR A 311 5.96 -10.13 -14.48
C TYR A 311 7.02 -9.05 -14.76
N PRO A 312 6.61 -7.81 -15.06
CA PRO A 312 7.53 -6.69 -15.14
C PRO A 312 8.28 -6.48 -13.81
N VAL A 313 9.53 -6.01 -13.90
CA VAL A 313 10.41 -5.81 -12.73
C VAL A 313 9.84 -4.86 -11.67
N TYR A 314 8.97 -3.94 -12.07
CA TYR A 314 8.31 -2.99 -11.16
C TYR A 314 7.10 -3.60 -10.43
N MET A 315 6.65 -4.79 -10.80
CA MET A 315 5.48 -5.43 -10.18
C MET A 315 5.72 -5.73 -8.70
N SER A 316 6.91 -6.20 -8.33
CA SER A 316 7.31 -6.35 -6.94
C SER A 316 8.83 -6.20 -6.78
N LYS A 317 9.23 -5.30 -5.89
CA LYS A 317 10.63 -5.10 -5.45
C LYS A 317 10.89 -5.80 -4.11
N GLY A 318 9.88 -6.47 -3.54
CA GLY A 318 9.96 -7.13 -2.24
C GLY A 318 10.99 -8.26 -2.21
N GLN A 319 11.74 -8.32 -1.12
CA GLN A 319 12.68 -9.39 -0.83
C GLN A 319 12.07 -10.36 0.19
N GLU A 320 12.63 -11.57 0.27
CA GLU A 320 12.30 -12.49 1.34
C GLU A 320 12.82 -11.97 2.68
N ASN A 321 12.11 -12.29 3.75
CA ASN A 321 12.51 -11.94 5.10
C ASN A 321 12.35 -13.14 6.06
N PHE A 322 12.97 -13.05 7.24
CA PHE A 322 12.96 -14.17 8.20
C PHE A 322 11.57 -14.55 8.71
N ARG A 323 10.60 -13.62 8.73
CA ARG A 323 9.21 -13.95 9.09
C ARG A 323 8.54 -14.79 8.01
N GLY A 324 8.76 -14.44 6.73
CA GLY A 324 8.28 -15.24 5.60
C GLY A 324 8.90 -16.63 5.57
N VAL A 325 10.23 -16.73 5.76
CA VAL A 325 10.93 -18.02 5.84
C VAL A 325 10.36 -18.88 6.97
N HIS A 326 10.13 -18.30 8.16
CA HIS A 326 9.55 -19.01 9.28
C HIS A 326 8.12 -19.49 9.02
N ALA A 327 7.27 -18.61 8.49
CA ALA A 327 5.90 -18.96 8.12
C ALA A 327 5.86 -20.11 7.11
N ILE A 328 6.71 -20.07 6.08
CA ILE A 328 6.84 -21.15 5.09
C ILE A 328 7.26 -22.46 5.73
N SER A 329 8.25 -22.43 6.63
CA SER A 329 8.71 -23.63 7.35
C SER A 329 7.57 -24.29 8.13
N LEU A 330 6.86 -23.50 8.94
CA LEU A 330 5.73 -24.00 9.74
C LEU A 330 4.59 -24.52 8.86
N LEU A 331 4.22 -23.76 7.81
CA LEU A 331 3.12 -24.14 6.92
C LEU A 331 3.43 -25.39 6.08
N SER A 332 4.70 -25.66 5.80
CA SER A 332 5.11 -26.86 5.06
C SER A 332 4.91 -28.14 5.86
N GLU A 333 4.80 -28.06 7.19
CA GLU A 333 4.64 -29.20 8.09
C GLU A 333 3.19 -29.40 8.57
N ILE A 334 2.27 -28.47 8.23
CA ILE A 334 0.87 -28.62 8.66
C ILE A 334 0.23 -29.84 7.99
N ASN A 335 -0.58 -30.54 8.77
CA ASN A 335 -1.45 -31.60 8.25
C ASN A 335 -2.91 -31.16 8.43
N LYS A 336 -3.54 -31.54 9.53
CA LYS A 336 -4.90 -31.16 9.89
C LYS A 336 -4.87 -30.31 11.16
N ILE A 337 -5.06 -29.02 11.02
CA ILE A 337 -5.09 -28.11 12.17
C ILE A 337 -6.52 -27.62 12.45
N ASP A 338 -6.74 -27.16 13.67
CA ASP A 338 -7.91 -26.43 14.12
C ASP A 338 -7.52 -25.00 14.47
N LEU A 339 -8.46 -24.25 15.03
CA LEU A 339 -8.22 -22.85 15.41
C LEU A 339 -7.10 -22.72 16.45
N ASP A 340 -7.04 -23.63 17.44
CA ASP A 340 -5.98 -23.65 18.46
C ASP A 340 -4.61 -23.94 17.83
N GLY A 341 -4.58 -24.82 16.83
CA GLY A 341 -3.36 -25.10 16.04
C GLY A 341 -2.90 -23.87 15.26
N LEU A 342 -3.81 -23.10 14.65
CA LEU A 342 -3.46 -21.86 13.96
C LEU A 342 -2.97 -20.78 14.94
N ILE A 343 -3.57 -20.66 16.12
CA ILE A 343 -3.10 -19.76 17.17
C ILE A 343 -1.69 -20.16 17.62
N THR A 344 -1.45 -21.44 17.83
CA THR A 344 -0.11 -21.96 18.21
C THR A 344 0.93 -21.63 17.14
N LEU A 345 0.60 -21.84 15.85
CA LEU A 345 1.47 -21.50 14.72
C LEU A 345 1.78 -20.00 14.70
N ALA A 346 0.76 -19.16 14.92
CA ALA A 346 0.90 -17.70 14.91
C ALA A 346 1.81 -17.17 16.04
N HIS A 347 1.96 -17.91 17.12
CA HIS A 347 2.77 -17.54 18.30
C HIS A 347 4.04 -18.38 18.44
N ASP A 348 4.45 -19.10 17.40
CA ASP A 348 5.69 -19.85 17.43
C ASP A 348 6.89 -18.91 17.64
N PRO A 349 7.70 -19.14 18.70
CA PRO A 349 8.77 -18.22 19.10
C PRO A 349 10.09 -18.43 18.38
N PHE A 350 10.19 -19.35 17.44
CA PHE A 350 11.44 -19.63 16.75
C PHE A 350 11.90 -18.44 15.91
N LEU A 351 13.20 -18.16 15.97
CA LEU A 351 13.83 -17.01 15.30
C LEU A 351 14.87 -17.48 14.27
N PRO A 352 14.50 -17.73 13.01
CA PRO A 352 15.42 -18.27 12.00
C PRO A 352 16.63 -17.37 11.73
N ALA A 353 16.53 -16.06 11.98
CA ALA A 353 17.67 -15.15 11.89
C ALA A 353 18.82 -15.56 12.83
N PHE A 354 18.50 -15.99 14.05
CA PHE A 354 19.54 -16.42 15.00
C PHE A 354 20.17 -17.75 14.61
N GLU A 355 19.40 -18.68 14.04
CA GLU A 355 19.94 -19.92 13.48
C GLU A 355 20.99 -19.63 12.40
N ALA A 356 20.74 -18.66 11.53
CA ALA A 356 21.65 -18.25 10.47
C ALA A 356 22.90 -17.47 10.99
N LEU A 357 22.74 -16.63 12.03
CA LEU A 357 23.76 -15.69 12.48
C LEU A 357 24.66 -16.23 13.57
N ILE A 358 24.13 -17.05 14.53
CA ILE A 358 24.87 -17.54 15.69
C ILE A 358 26.11 -18.37 15.31
N PRO A 359 26.08 -19.30 14.34
CA PRO A 359 27.26 -20.05 13.95
C PRO A 359 28.43 -19.17 13.50
N GLY A 360 28.13 -18.11 12.75
CA GLY A 360 29.14 -17.13 12.33
C GLY A 360 29.70 -16.33 13.50
N LEU A 361 28.85 -15.92 14.43
CA LEU A 361 29.24 -15.18 15.62
C LEU A 361 30.14 -16.03 16.53
N VAL A 362 29.74 -17.27 16.82
CA VAL A 362 30.54 -18.20 17.62
C VAL A 362 31.91 -18.51 17.01
N LYS A 363 31.99 -18.60 15.68
CA LYS A 363 33.24 -18.80 14.97
C LYS A 363 34.15 -17.57 15.01
N ALA A 364 33.59 -16.38 15.10
CA ALA A 364 34.34 -15.12 15.14
C ALA A 364 34.82 -14.77 16.55
N PHE A 365 34.22 -15.32 17.60
CA PHE A 365 34.61 -15.18 19.02
C PHE A 365 35.65 -16.21 19.40
#